data_d8e8e7d570ef9febd86422a92f97ddd8
#
_entry.id   d8e8e7d570ef9febd86422a92f97ddd8
#
_cell.length_a   1.000
_cell.length_b   1.000
_cell.length_c   1.000
_cell.angle_alpha   90.00
_cell.angle_beta   90.00
_cell.angle_gamma   90.00
#
_symmetry.space_group_name_H-M   'P 1'
#
loop_
_entity.id
_entity.type
_entity.pdbx_description
1 polymer ?
#
loop_
_entity_poly.entity_id
_entity_poly.type
_entity_poly.pdbx_seq_one_letter_code
_entity_poly.pdbx_strand_id
1 'polypeptide(L)'
;RTLLRAYKFNENTNKYKNLFYVTRIYYAFLALANTDTYGDMPFKEYVQAKIPETNNVAYNTQAEVYDAMFRMLEQAVDSIKPNDATQIGYATDDICYHGDWNKWLRFANSLRLRMALRISNVDPARAKEEAQNALNNQYGLMQSNEDNMQIVPKYAPVSQGGTDDGGNEHPLVMCSVCYNGESVMSKDLENFYRCLLYTSPSPRD
;
A
#
# COMPACT_ATOMS: atom_id res chain seq x y z
N ARG A 1 -6.01 -3.93 -13.35
CA ARG A 1 -6.42 -3.74 -14.77
C ARG A 1 -7.91 -3.97 -14.97
N THR A 2 -8.48 -5.02 -14.45
CA THR A 2 -9.90 -5.37 -14.61
C THR A 2 -10.84 -4.32 -14.02
N LEU A 3 -10.57 -3.83 -12.82
CA LEU A 3 -11.36 -2.76 -12.17
C LEU A 3 -11.27 -1.42 -12.91
N LEU A 4 -10.09 -1.06 -13.42
CA LEU A 4 -9.90 0.15 -14.24
C LEU A 4 -10.69 0.07 -15.55
N ARG A 5 -10.74 -1.11 -16.19
CA ARG A 5 -11.57 -1.34 -17.38
C ARG A 5 -13.04 -1.30 -17.02
N ALA A 6 -13.47 -1.99 -15.97
CA ALA A 6 -14.86 -1.97 -15.50
C ALA A 6 -15.33 -0.54 -15.19
N TYR A 7 -14.50 0.26 -14.51
CA TYR A 7 -14.81 1.65 -14.20
C TYR A 7 -14.93 2.53 -15.46
N LYS A 8 -14.05 2.35 -16.47
CA LYS A 8 -14.07 3.16 -17.69
C LYS A 8 -15.20 2.80 -18.67
N PHE A 9 -15.65 1.55 -18.65
CA PHE A 9 -16.59 1.03 -19.66
C PHE A 9 -17.97 0.65 -19.11
N ASN A 10 -18.21 0.86 -17.80
CA ASN A 10 -19.50 0.52 -17.21
C ASN A 10 -20.39 1.77 -17.11
N GLU A 11 -21.61 1.68 -17.57
CA GLU A 11 -22.65 2.72 -17.46
C GLU A 11 -22.96 3.08 -15.98
N ASN A 12 -22.64 2.18 -15.05
CA ASN A 12 -22.79 2.37 -13.59
C ASN A 12 -21.50 2.80 -12.88
N THR A 13 -20.64 3.58 -13.53
CA THR A 13 -19.35 4.03 -12.97
C THR A 13 -19.46 4.67 -11.59
N ASN A 14 -20.56 5.37 -11.31
CA ASN A 14 -20.77 6.02 -10.01
C ASN A 14 -20.91 5.03 -8.85
N LYS A 15 -21.46 3.85 -9.05
CA LYS A 15 -21.64 2.84 -8.00
C LYS A 15 -20.33 2.20 -7.53
N TYR A 16 -19.31 2.17 -8.37
CA TYR A 16 -18.00 1.57 -8.08
C TYR A 16 -16.94 2.62 -7.78
N LYS A 17 -17.32 3.87 -7.60
CA LYS A 17 -16.37 4.98 -7.45
C LYS A 17 -15.45 4.78 -6.25
N ASN A 18 -16.02 4.46 -5.08
CA ASN A 18 -15.23 4.22 -3.88
C ASN A 18 -14.27 3.05 -4.06
N LEU A 19 -14.74 1.93 -4.61
CA LEU A 19 -13.91 0.75 -4.88
C LEU A 19 -12.75 1.06 -5.83
N PHE A 20 -13.00 1.85 -6.87
CA PHE A 20 -11.95 2.29 -7.79
C PHE A 20 -10.84 3.06 -7.06
N TYR A 21 -11.21 4.02 -6.20
CA TYR A 21 -10.22 4.82 -5.47
C TYR A 21 -9.50 4.03 -4.36
N VAL A 22 -10.17 3.12 -3.69
CA VAL A 22 -9.51 2.18 -2.76
C VAL A 22 -8.46 1.34 -3.48
N THR A 23 -8.78 0.82 -4.66
CA THR A 23 -7.79 0.09 -5.46
C THR A 23 -6.58 0.95 -5.83
N ARG A 24 -6.78 2.26 -6.06
CA ARG A 24 -5.67 3.19 -6.32
C ARG A 24 -4.83 3.47 -5.07
N ILE A 25 -5.45 3.55 -3.90
CA ILE A 25 -4.71 3.67 -2.62
C ILE A 25 -3.82 2.44 -2.44
N TYR A 26 -4.37 1.25 -2.60
CA TYR A 26 -3.60 0.01 -2.47
C TYR A 26 -2.49 -0.10 -3.54
N TYR A 27 -2.78 0.33 -4.76
CA TYR A 27 -1.77 0.38 -5.82
C TYR A 27 -0.63 1.34 -5.49
N ALA A 28 -0.92 2.54 -4.95
CA ALA A 28 0.12 3.47 -4.50
C ALA A 28 0.97 2.87 -3.37
N PHE A 29 0.37 2.15 -2.43
CA PHE A 29 1.10 1.45 -1.38
C PHE A 29 2.09 0.41 -1.93
N LEU A 30 1.66 -0.42 -2.87
CA LEU A 30 2.54 -1.42 -3.51
C LEU A 30 3.62 -0.75 -4.37
N ALA A 31 3.27 0.31 -5.10
CA ALA A 31 4.21 1.05 -5.94
C ALA A 31 5.29 1.73 -5.10
N LEU A 32 4.93 2.25 -3.91
CA LEU A 32 5.89 2.84 -2.99
C LEU A 32 6.97 1.83 -2.59
N ALA A 33 6.57 0.63 -2.19
CA ALA A 33 7.52 -0.43 -1.82
C ALA A 33 8.47 -0.78 -2.97
N ASN A 34 7.94 -0.84 -4.20
CA ASN A 34 8.74 -1.15 -5.39
C ASN A 34 9.71 -0.02 -5.73
N THR A 35 9.26 1.23 -5.83
CA THR A 35 10.15 2.35 -6.19
C THR A 35 11.18 2.66 -5.11
N ASP A 36 10.84 2.45 -3.83
CA ASP A 36 11.79 2.58 -2.72
C ASP A 36 12.90 1.52 -2.76
N THR A 37 12.62 0.35 -3.35
CA THR A 37 13.57 -0.75 -3.46
C THR A 37 14.42 -0.66 -4.73
N TYR A 38 13.79 -0.34 -5.85
CA TYR A 38 14.40 -0.45 -7.18
C TYR A 38 14.64 0.90 -7.87
N GLY A 39 14.16 2.02 -7.32
CA GLY A 39 14.24 3.34 -7.93
C GLY A 39 13.26 3.53 -9.09
N ASP A 40 13.78 3.88 -10.26
CA ASP A 40 12.98 4.11 -11.47
C ASP A 40 12.23 2.85 -11.89
N MET A 41 10.96 3.02 -12.30
CA MET A 41 10.11 1.89 -12.68
C MET A 41 9.09 2.27 -13.75
N PRO A 42 8.60 1.31 -14.57
CA PRO A 42 7.51 1.57 -15.50
C PRO A 42 6.19 1.75 -14.72
N PHE A 43 5.64 2.95 -14.70
CA PHE A 43 4.48 3.28 -13.85
C PHE A 43 3.31 3.89 -14.63
N LYS A 44 3.51 5.03 -15.29
CA LYS A 44 2.42 5.82 -15.90
C LYS A 44 1.60 5.06 -16.95
N GLU A 45 2.26 4.31 -17.81
CA GLU A 45 1.57 3.55 -18.84
C GLU A 45 0.76 2.37 -18.28
N TYR A 46 1.26 1.73 -17.22
CA TYR A 46 0.53 0.68 -16.53
C TYR A 46 -0.71 1.21 -15.80
N VAL A 47 -0.61 2.38 -15.17
CA VAL A 47 -1.73 3.03 -14.47
C VAL A 47 -2.84 3.42 -15.43
N GLN A 48 -2.48 3.87 -16.63
CA GLN A 48 -3.47 4.26 -17.64
C GLN A 48 -4.17 3.08 -18.32
N ALA A 49 -3.84 1.84 -17.94
CA ALA A 49 -4.34 0.61 -18.57
C ALA A 49 -4.08 0.54 -20.10
N LYS A 50 -3.17 1.36 -20.60
CA LYS A 50 -2.66 1.23 -21.96
C LYS A 50 -1.70 0.04 -21.95
N ILE A 51 -2.08 -1.01 -22.66
CA ILE A 51 -1.16 -2.11 -22.95
C ILE A 51 -0.43 -1.66 -24.22
N PRO A 52 0.88 -1.40 -24.18
CA PRO A 52 1.63 -1.16 -25.40
C PRO A 52 1.50 -2.38 -26.30
N GLU A 53 1.31 -2.17 -27.58
CA GLU A 53 1.34 -3.26 -28.57
C GLU A 53 2.72 -3.93 -28.61
N THR A 54 3.74 -3.22 -28.14
CA THR A 54 5.11 -3.70 -27.97
C THR A 54 5.41 -3.86 -26.48
N ASN A 55 6.24 -4.84 -26.11
CA ASN A 55 6.68 -5.06 -24.73
C ASN A 55 7.64 -3.94 -24.21
N ASN A 56 7.81 -2.87 -24.96
CA ASN A 56 8.65 -1.74 -24.58
C ASN A 56 7.82 -0.71 -23.81
N VAL A 57 7.97 -0.71 -22.49
CA VAL A 57 7.36 0.27 -21.61
C VAL A 57 8.43 1.22 -21.11
N ALA A 58 8.17 2.53 -21.22
CA ALA A 58 9.10 3.55 -20.75
C ALA A 58 9.19 3.53 -19.21
N TYR A 59 10.41 3.65 -18.69
CA TYR A 59 10.64 3.85 -17.27
C TYR A 59 10.30 5.30 -16.88
N ASN A 60 9.67 5.46 -15.75
CA ASN A 60 9.48 6.75 -15.11
C ASN A 60 10.52 6.91 -14.01
N THR A 61 11.02 8.12 -13.83
CA THR A 61 11.91 8.43 -12.72
C THR A 61 11.19 8.25 -11.39
N GLN A 62 11.92 7.95 -10.33
CA GLN A 62 11.35 7.81 -8.98
C GLN A 62 10.56 9.07 -8.59
N ALA A 63 11.05 10.28 -8.90
CA ALA A 63 10.34 11.52 -8.65
C ALA A 63 8.98 11.57 -9.35
N GLU A 64 8.91 11.18 -10.62
CA GLU A 64 7.65 11.11 -11.37
C GLU A 64 6.68 10.09 -10.81
N VAL A 65 7.19 8.96 -10.28
CA VAL A 65 6.37 7.93 -9.62
C VAL A 65 5.79 8.48 -8.31
N TYR A 66 6.60 9.15 -7.49
CA TYR A 66 6.14 9.82 -6.27
C TYR A 66 5.07 10.88 -6.55
N ASP A 67 5.28 11.74 -7.55
CA ASP A 67 4.28 12.73 -7.97
C ASP A 67 2.95 12.10 -8.39
N ALA A 68 3.03 11.00 -9.12
CA ALA A 68 1.83 10.29 -9.53
C ALA A 68 1.10 9.63 -8.34
N MET A 69 1.85 9.07 -7.39
CA MET A 69 1.27 8.48 -6.17
C MET A 69 0.62 9.54 -5.27
N PHE A 70 1.26 10.70 -5.06
CA PHE A 70 0.65 11.81 -4.31
C PHE A 70 -0.69 12.22 -4.92
N ARG A 71 -0.73 12.42 -6.23
CA ARG A 71 -1.99 12.75 -6.94
C ARG A 71 -3.04 11.64 -6.83
N MET A 72 -2.62 10.37 -6.85
CA MET A 72 -3.54 9.24 -6.68
C MET A 72 -4.19 9.24 -5.29
N LEU A 73 -3.40 9.49 -4.25
CA LEU A 73 -3.88 9.53 -2.87
C LEU A 73 -4.78 10.74 -2.63
N GLU A 74 -4.41 11.93 -3.12
CA GLU A 74 -5.23 13.13 -3.08
C GLU A 74 -6.59 12.91 -3.74
N GLN A 75 -6.60 12.46 -5.00
CA GLN A 75 -7.84 12.17 -5.71
C GLN A 75 -8.71 11.11 -5.01
N ALA A 76 -8.08 10.13 -4.35
CA ALA A 76 -8.81 9.12 -3.62
C ALA A 76 -9.50 9.71 -2.39
N VAL A 77 -8.79 10.50 -1.60
CA VAL A 77 -9.33 11.14 -0.39
C VAL A 77 -10.44 12.13 -0.73
N ASP A 78 -10.31 12.88 -1.83
CA ASP A 78 -11.34 13.83 -2.28
C ASP A 78 -12.59 13.16 -2.88
N SER A 79 -12.42 11.98 -3.44
CA SER A 79 -13.47 11.31 -4.22
C SER A 79 -14.25 10.26 -3.47
N ILE A 80 -13.65 9.59 -2.49
CA ILE A 80 -14.33 8.58 -1.67
C ILE A 80 -15.35 9.28 -0.77
N LYS A 81 -16.59 8.79 -0.81
CA LYS A 81 -17.68 9.26 0.04
C LYS A 81 -18.15 8.13 0.95
N PRO A 82 -17.71 8.11 2.22
CA PRO A 82 -17.99 6.99 3.13
C PRO A 82 -19.47 6.73 3.37
N ASN A 83 -20.27 7.79 3.36
CA ASN A 83 -21.72 7.74 3.69
C ASN A 83 -22.62 7.66 2.45
N ASP A 84 -22.07 7.46 1.26
CA ASP A 84 -22.85 7.34 0.03
C ASP A 84 -23.41 5.92 -0.10
N ALA A 85 -24.69 5.75 0.25
CA ALA A 85 -25.39 4.47 0.18
C ALA A 85 -25.55 3.90 -1.25
N THR A 86 -25.24 4.70 -2.28
CA THR A 86 -25.27 4.22 -3.67
C THR A 86 -24.04 3.43 -4.06
N GLN A 87 -22.98 3.50 -3.24
CA GLN A 87 -21.73 2.77 -3.49
C GLN A 87 -21.90 1.28 -3.17
N ILE A 88 -21.37 0.45 -4.05
CA ILE A 88 -21.42 -1.01 -3.83
C ILE A 88 -20.43 -1.38 -2.74
N GLY A 89 -20.96 -2.05 -1.71
CA GLY A 89 -20.15 -2.63 -0.64
C GLY A 89 -19.37 -3.86 -1.14
N TYR A 90 -18.19 -4.08 -0.58
CA TYR A 90 -17.32 -5.21 -0.89
C TYR A 90 -16.68 -5.79 0.38
N ALA A 91 -17.40 -5.74 1.47
CA ALA A 91 -16.90 -6.16 2.79
C ALA A 91 -16.35 -7.59 2.82
N THR A 92 -16.89 -8.50 2.01
CA THR A 92 -16.42 -9.88 1.91
C THR A 92 -15.10 -10.03 1.15
N ASP A 93 -14.83 -9.12 0.22
CA ASP A 93 -13.66 -9.17 -0.66
C ASP A 93 -12.52 -8.26 -0.15
N ASP A 94 -12.82 -7.33 0.76
CA ASP A 94 -11.82 -6.49 1.41
C ASP A 94 -11.23 -7.20 2.63
N ILE A 95 -10.12 -7.86 2.42
CA ILE A 95 -9.38 -8.59 3.46
C ILE A 95 -8.62 -7.67 4.42
N CYS A 96 -8.56 -6.37 4.15
CA CYS A 96 -7.83 -5.40 4.97
C CYS A 96 -8.73 -4.74 6.01
N TYR A 97 -9.81 -4.13 5.54
CA TYR A 97 -10.70 -3.30 6.38
C TYR A 97 -12.17 -3.69 6.30
N HIS A 98 -12.48 -4.80 5.62
CA HIS A 98 -13.85 -5.33 5.50
C HIS A 98 -14.88 -4.30 5.01
N GLY A 99 -14.46 -3.46 4.07
CA GLY A 99 -15.32 -2.44 3.44
C GLY A 99 -15.46 -1.14 4.22
N ASP A 100 -14.65 -0.92 5.25
CA ASP A 100 -14.63 0.35 5.99
C ASP A 100 -13.89 1.44 5.20
N TRP A 101 -14.67 2.30 4.54
CA TRP A 101 -14.15 3.41 3.75
C TRP A 101 -13.37 4.43 4.58
N ASN A 102 -13.76 4.66 5.84
CA ASN A 102 -13.07 5.62 6.73
C ASN A 102 -11.66 5.12 7.07
N LYS A 103 -11.48 3.84 7.31
CA LYS A 103 -10.15 3.25 7.54
C LYS A 103 -9.26 3.37 6.30
N TRP A 104 -9.81 3.14 5.11
CA TRP A 104 -9.08 3.37 3.86
C TRP A 104 -8.66 4.83 3.68
N LEU A 105 -9.50 5.79 4.04
CA LEU A 105 -9.17 7.23 3.97
C LEU A 105 -8.08 7.62 4.96
N ARG A 106 -8.13 7.13 6.21
CA ARG A 106 -7.08 7.33 7.21
C ARG A 106 -5.77 6.70 6.77
N PHE A 107 -5.82 5.50 6.19
CA PHE A 107 -4.65 4.85 5.63
C PHE A 107 -4.04 5.66 4.48
N ALA A 108 -4.85 6.19 3.56
CA ALA A 108 -4.38 7.02 2.46
C ALA A 108 -3.65 8.28 2.95
N ASN A 109 -4.22 8.99 3.95
CA ASN A 109 -3.59 10.16 4.55
C ASN A 109 -2.28 9.80 5.27
N SER A 110 -2.25 8.69 6.00
CA SER A 110 -1.05 8.23 6.70
C SER A 110 0.05 7.80 5.72
N LEU A 111 -0.33 7.17 4.61
CA LEU A 111 0.59 6.84 3.53
C LEU A 111 1.15 8.11 2.87
N ARG A 112 0.30 9.12 2.63
CA ARG A 112 0.70 10.44 2.10
C ARG A 112 1.72 11.11 3.02
N LEU A 113 1.47 11.13 4.33
CA LEU A 113 2.39 11.65 5.33
C LEU A 113 3.72 10.89 5.33
N ARG A 114 3.68 9.56 5.30
CA ARG A 114 4.88 8.71 5.23
C ARG A 114 5.72 9.04 4.00
N MET A 115 5.10 9.18 2.84
CA MET A 115 5.79 9.55 1.60
C MET A 115 6.39 10.96 1.69
N ALA A 116 5.67 11.92 2.26
CA ALA A 116 6.17 13.29 2.48
C ALA A 116 7.43 13.29 3.36
N LEU A 117 7.44 12.54 4.44
CA LEU A 117 8.62 12.42 5.31
C LEU A 117 9.82 11.79 4.58
N ARG A 118 9.60 10.85 3.66
CA ARG A 118 10.69 10.23 2.89
C ARG A 118 11.37 11.20 1.93
N ILE A 119 10.65 12.13 1.34
CA ILE A 119 11.21 13.12 0.41
C ILE A 119 11.73 14.38 1.12
N SER A 120 11.67 14.45 2.46
CA SER A 120 11.99 15.68 3.22
C SER A 120 13.40 16.23 2.99
N ASN A 121 14.37 15.36 2.70
CA ASN A 121 15.73 15.77 2.40
C ASN A 121 15.98 16.08 0.92
N VAL A 122 15.11 15.61 0.03
CA VAL A 122 15.24 15.78 -1.43
C VAL A 122 14.44 16.96 -1.91
N ASP A 123 13.19 17.09 -1.43
CA ASP A 123 12.29 18.21 -1.74
C ASP A 123 11.53 18.65 -0.47
N PRO A 124 12.17 19.48 0.38
CA PRO A 124 11.58 19.94 1.65
C PRO A 124 10.30 20.75 1.47
N ALA A 125 10.19 21.50 0.38
CA ALA A 125 9.01 22.34 0.11
C ALA A 125 7.78 21.45 -0.17
N ARG A 126 7.92 20.50 -1.07
CA ARG A 126 6.88 19.52 -1.39
C ARG A 126 6.55 18.62 -0.19
N ALA A 127 7.57 18.19 0.55
CA ALA A 127 7.38 17.39 1.76
C ALA A 127 6.50 18.11 2.78
N LYS A 128 6.76 19.40 3.01
CA LYS A 128 5.97 20.23 3.93
C LYS A 128 4.52 20.37 3.45
N GLU A 129 4.32 20.66 2.18
CA GLU A 129 2.98 20.83 1.59
C GLU A 129 2.16 19.53 1.74
N GLU A 130 2.72 18.38 1.32
CA GLU A 130 2.04 17.10 1.36
C GLU A 130 1.76 16.64 2.80
N ALA A 131 2.70 16.88 3.72
CA ALA A 131 2.51 16.58 5.14
C ALA A 131 1.38 17.45 5.74
N GLN A 132 1.33 18.72 5.45
CA GLN A 132 0.26 19.62 5.91
C GLN A 132 -1.10 19.21 5.36
N ASN A 133 -1.18 18.84 4.08
CA ASN A 133 -2.41 18.38 3.46
C ASN A 133 -2.91 17.08 4.09
N ALA A 134 -2.01 16.16 4.43
CA ALA A 134 -2.37 14.91 5.10
C ALA A 134 -2.84 15.13 6.54
N LEU A 135 -2.16 16.01 7.31
CA LEU A 135 -2.47 16.31 8.70
C LEU A 135 -3.79 17.08 8.87
N ASN A 136 -4.07 18.03 7.96
CA ASN A 136 -5.26 18.89 8.02
C ASN A 136 -6.49 18.26 7.38
N ASN A 137 -6.38 17.05 6.84
CA ASN A 137 -7.49 16.39 6.19
C ASN A 137 -8.59 16.00 7.19
N GLN A 138 -9.85 16.19 6.82
CA GLN A 138 -11.01 15.93 7.68
C GLN A 138 -11.14 14.48 8.17
N TYR A 139 -10.61 13.51 7.43
CA TYR A 139 -10.66 12.09 7.81
C TYR A 139 -9.55 11.69 8.79
N GLY A 140 -8.54 12.55 8.95
CA GLY A 140 -7.41 12.33 9.87
C GLY A 140 -6.45 11.22 9.39
N LEU A 141 -5.57 10.85 10.31
CA LEU A 141 -4.60 9.77 10.15
C LEU A 141 -5.05 8.50 10.89
N MET A 142 -4.33 7.41 10.70
CA MET A 142 -4.44 6.22 11.56
C MET A 142 -4.13 6.59 13.01
N GLN A 143 -4.98 6.19 13.96
CA GLN A 143 -4.90 6.61 15.36
C GLN A 143 -4.60 5.48 16.33
N SER A 144 -4.90 4.25 15.94
CA SER A 144 -4.73 3.08 16.79
C SER A 144 -4.30 1.86 15.96
N ASN A 145 -3.93 0.78 16.64
CA ASN A 145 -3.62 -0.50 15.98
C ASN A 145 -4.81 -1.09 15.21
N GLU A 146 -6.04 -0.68 15.52
CA GLU A 146 -7.24 -1.10 14.80
C GLU A 146 -7.34 -0.48 13.40
N ASP A 147 -6.62 0.63 13.17
CA ASP A 147 -6.52 1.28 11.87
C ASP A 147 -5.41 0.70 10.99
N ASN A 148 -4.61 -0.26 11.51
CA ASN A 148 -3.53 -0.86 10.73
C ASN A 148 -4.08 -1.61 9.52
N MET A 149 -3.50 -1.35 8.36
CA MET A 149 -3.75 -2.14 7.15
C MET A 149 -3.04 -3.48 7.30
N GLN A 150 -3.78 -4.50 7.68
CA GLN A 150 -3.25 -5.82 7.96
C GLN A 150 -3.90 -6.85 7.04
N ILE A 151 -3.06 -7.59 6.32
CA ILE A 151 -3.47 -8.77 5.58
C ILE A 151 -3.00 -9.99 6.39
N VAL A 152 -3.94 -10.80 6.83
CA VAL A 152 -3.65 -12.05 7.54
C VAL A 152 -3.74 -13.21 6.55
N PRO A 153 -2.61 -13.77 6.10
CA PRO A 153 -2.61 -14.94 5.24
C PRO A 153 -3.25 -16.12 5.97
N LYS A 154 -4.08 -16.88 5.28
CA LYS A 154 -4.65 -18.12 5.82
C LYS A 154 -3.74 -19.28 5.47
N TYR A 155 -3.24 -19.97 6.48
CA TYR A 155 -2.59 -21.26 6.29
C TYR A 155 -3.65 -22.28 5.85
N ALA A 156 -3.40 -22.93 4.73
CA ALA A 156 -4.18 -24.08 4.29
C ALA A 156 -3.24 -25.29 4.19
N PRO A 157 -3.31 -26.27 5.11
CA PRO A 157 -2.50 -27.46 5.03
C PRO A 157 -2.84 -28.26 3.77
N VAL A 158 -1.89 -29.06 3.28
CA VAL A 158 -2.04 -29.89 2.07
C VAL A 158 -3.29 -30.76 2.12
N SER A 159 -3.64 -31.28 3.31
CA SER A 159 -4.87 -32.05 3.54
C SER A 159 -6.17 -31.29 3.25
N GLN A 160 -6.10 -29.96 3.13
CA GLN A 160 -7.22 -29.07 2.81
C GLN A 160 -7.05 -28.39 1.43
N GLY A 161 -6.20 -28.92 0.57
CA GLY A 161 -5.93 -28.36 -0.76
C GLY A 161 -4.89 -27.26 -0.78
N GLY A 162 -4.14 -27.06 0.32
CA GLY A 162 -2.94 -26.23 0.32
C GLY A 162 -1.80 -26.92 -0.41
N THR A 163 -0.76 -26.17 -0.74
CA THR A 163 0.46 -26.68 -1.37
C THR A 163 1.59 -26.77 -0.35
N ASP A 164 2.48 -27.74 -0.49
CA ASP A 164 3.68 -27.89 0.37
C ASP A 164 4.63 -26.70 0.28
N ASP A 165 4.48 -25.89 -0.76
CA ASP A 165 5.23 -24.66 -0.98
C ASP A 165 4.69 -23.45 -0.20
N GLY A 166 3.72 -23.66 0.70
CA GLY A 166 3.16 -22.60 1.55
C GLY A 166 2.37 -21.55 0.80
N GLY A 167 1.68 -21.91 -0.27
CA GLY A 167 1.01 -20.99 -1.20
C GLY A 167 0.03 -19.98 -0.58
N ASN A 168 -0.28 -20.12 0.71
CA ASN A 168 -1.11 -19.18 1.48
C ASN A 168 -0.36 -18.53 2.64
N GLU A 169 0.93 -18.74 2.76
CA GLU A 169 1.74 -18.14 3.83
C GLU A 169 2.32 -16.79 3.44
N HIS A 170 2.65 -16.00 4.46
CA HIS A 170 3.31 -14.72 4.24
C HIS A 170 4.70 -14.96 3.63
N PRO A 171 5.12 -14.21 2.57
CA PRO A 171 6.41 -14.41 1.91
C PRO A 171 7.62 -14.43 2.84
N LEU A 172 7.60 -13.66 3.95
CA LEU A 172 8.68 -13.66 4.94
C LEU A 172 8.73 -14.98 5.75
N VAL A 173 7.59 -15.63 5.98
CA VAL A 173 7.53 -16.96 6.60
C VAL A 173 8.14 -17.99 5.66
N MET A 174 7.80 -17.92 4.37
CA MET A 174 8.41 -18.74 3.34
C MET A 174 9.93 -18.61 3.31
N CYS A 175 10.45 -17.37 3.28
CA CYS A 175 11.90 -17.14 3.30
C CYS A 175 12.58 -17.66 4.57
N SER A 176 11.91 -17.59 5.73
CA SER A 176 12.51 -18.01 7.01
C SER A 176 12.45 -19.52 7.22
N VAL A 177 11.33 -20.15 6.82
CA VAL A 177 11.05 -21.56 7.14
C VAL A 177 11.45 -22.48 6.00
N CYS A 178 11.06 -22.16 4.76
CA CYS A 178 11.28 -23.04 3.61
C CYS A 178 12.71 -23.01 3.07
N TYR A 179 13.44 -21.90 3.29
CA TYR A 179 14.84 -21.76 2.88
C TYR A 179 15.83 -21.90 4.03
N ASN A 180 15.46 -22.66 5.08
CA ASN A 180 16.35 -23.04 6.20
C ASN A 180 17.10 -21.89 6.87
N GLY A 181 16.46 -20.72 6.97
CA GLY A 181 17.05 -19.57 7.64
C GLY A 181 18.13 -18.84 6.84
N GLU A 182 18.06 -18.88 5.51
CA GLU A 182 18.95 -18.08 4.65
C GLU A 182 18.80 -16.57 4.86
N SER A 183 17.66 -16.14 5.45
CA SER A 183 17.42 -14.74 5.81
C SER A 183 17.99 -14.46 7.19
N VAL A 184 19.02 -13.63 7.24
CA VAL A 184 19.64 -13.17 8.48
C VAL A 184 19.40 -11.67 8.69
N MET A 185 19.35 -11.26 9.95
CA MET A 185 19.25 -9.84 10.31
C MET A 185 20.50 -9.10 9.85
N SER A 186 20.33 -7.96 9.17
CA SER A 186 21.46 -7.12 8.81
C SER A 186 22.10 -6.51 10.06
N LYS A 187 23.42 -6.25 10.01
CA LYS A 187 24.15 -5.60 11.10
C LYS A 187 23.56 -4.24 11.48
N ASP A 188 23.07 -3.49 10.50
CA ASP A 188 22.46 -2.18 10.74
C ASP A 188 21.14 -2.31 11.49
N LEU A 189 20.31 -3.31 11.14
CA LEU A 189 19.08 -3.59 11.85
C LEU A 189 19.36 -4.10 13.28
N GLU A 190 20.36 -4.95 13.46
CA GLU A 190 20.82 -5.39 14.79
C GLU A 190 21.25 -4.20 15.64
N ASN A 191 22.08 -3.30 15.10
CA ASN A 191 22.53 -2.10 15.79
C ASN A 191 21.36 -1.18 16.15
N PHE A 192 20.39 -1.03 15.27
CA PHE A 192 19.17 -0.27 15.53
C PHE A 192 18.38 -0.87 16.70
N TYR A 193 18.16 -2.18 16.70
CA TYR A 193 17.49 -2.85 17.81
C TYR A 193 18.28 -2.77 19.12
N ARG A 194 19.60 -2.92 19.09
CA ARG A 194 20.44 -2.74 20.26
C ARG A 194 20.32 -1.33 20.85
N CYS A 195 20.23 -0.31 20.00
CA CYS A 195 20.03 1.06 20.43
C CYS A 195 18.65 1.26 21.10
N LEU A 196 17.61 0.62 20.61
CA LEU A 196 16.25 0.71 21.18
C LEU A 196 16.07 -0.20 22.41
N LEU A 197 16.77 -1.33 22.46
CA LEU A 197 16.65 -2.34 23.52
C LEU A 197 17.43 -2.00 24.78
N TYR A 198 18.09 -0.86 24.85
CA TYR A 198 18.78 -0.40 26.07
C TYR A 198 17.84 -0.24 27.28
N THR A 199 16.53 -0.35 27.07
CA THR A 199 15.49 -0.26 28.10
C THR A 199 14.72 -1.56 28.34
N SER A 200 15.03 -2.64 27.60
CA SER A 200 14.36 -3.92 27.79
C SER A 200 15.37 -5.04 28.02
N PRO A 201 15.33 -5.73 29.16
CA PRO A 201 16.22 -6.88 29.39
C PRO A 201 15.93 -7.95 28.35
N SER A 202 16.94 -8.31 27.58
CA SER A 202 16.88 -9.42 26.66
C SER A 202 16.86 -10.73 27.47
N PRO A 203 15.97 -11.68 27.16
CA PRO A 203 15.99 -12.99 27.81
C PRO A 203 17.18 -13.87 27.39
N ARG A 204 18.18 -13.31 26.72
CA ARG A 204 19.40 -14.01 26.26
C ARG A 204 20.68 -13.58 26.94
N ASP A 205 20.64 -12.73 27.95
CA ASP A 205 21.78 -12.35 28.80
C ASP A 205 21.84 -13.19 30.07
#